data_b2644f8187ed2730e5a933bf836e4eb7
#
_entry.id   b2644f8187ed2730e5a933bf836e4eb7
#
_cell.length_a   1.000
_cell.length_b   1.000
_cell.length_c   1.000
_cell.angle_alpha   90.00
_cell.angle_beta   90.00
_cell.angle_gamma   90.00
#
_symmetry.space_group_name_H-M   'P 1'
#
loop_
_entity.id
_entity.type
_entity.pdbx_description
1 polymer ?
#
loop_
_entity_poly.entity_id
_entity_poly.type
_entity_poly.pdbx_seq_one_letter_code
_entity_poly.pdbx_strand_id
1 'polypeptide(L)'
;MEKNSAKHDSVKMYKIRKTLNDLSQQTGHGTELITVYIPKGKQLHEVISILREEQGTADNIKSDLTRTHVVDSLSRVIQRLKLYKKTPESGLAVFCGALPREEGGPPGSETVKAFEILPPKDLKTFLYRCDDHFHVDILKDMLKDDNLIGFLAIDAKDAGWGSLHGDKIEVLKETSSGVAGKHRQGGQSAKRFQKLREMELTYYFNRIAELTREY
;
A
#
# COMPACT_ATOMS: atom_id res chain seq x y z
N MET A 1 10.17 10.13 22.47
CA MET A 1 10.68 10.26 21.08
C MET A 1 10.09 9.22 20.11
N GLU A 2 9.65 8.06 20.55
CA GLU A 2 9.12 6.95 19.70
C GLU A 2 7.80 7.24 18.99
N LYS A 3 6.87 8.00 19.59
CA LYS A 3 5.56 8.30 18.96
C LYS A 3 5.65 9.17 17.69
N ASN A 4 6.71 9.96 17.52
CA ASN A 4 6.87 10.78 16.31
C ASN A 4 7.47 9.98 15.14
N SER A 5 8.28 8.97 15.41
CA SER A 5 8.85 8.07 14.39
C SER A 5 7.75 7.21 13.75
N ALA A 6 6.92 6.55 14.55
CA ALA A 6 5.83 5.71 14.05
C ALA A 6 4.81 6.48 13.19
N LYS A 7 4.49 7.74 13.54
CA LYS A 7 3.59 8.58 12.74
C LYS A 7 4.21 9.01 11.41
N HIS A 8 5.52 9.24 11.38
CA HIS A 8 6.24 9.58 10.16
C HIS A 8 6.34 8.39 9.20
N ASP A 9 6.57 7.20 9.74
CA ASP A 9 6.61 5.96 8.96
C ASP A 9 5.24 5.62 8.35
N SER A 10 4.15 5.78 9.08
CA SER A 10 2.80 5.52 8.55
C SER A 10 2.43 6.45 7.40
N VAL A 11 2.77 7.74 7.46
CA VAL A 11 2.55 8.70 6.37
C VAL A 11 3.41 8.36 5.15
N LYS A 12 4.67 7.94 5.35
CA LYS A 12 5.55 7.51 4.26
C LYS A 12 5.00 6.27 3.57
N MET A 13 4.55 5.27 4.34
CA MET A 13 3.94 4.05 3.82
C MET A 13 2.67 4.33 3.04
N TYR A 14 1.81 5.20 3.55
CA TYR A 14 0.60 5.64 2.83
C TYR A 14 0.94 6.29 1.48
N LYS A 15 1.93 7.19 1.43
CA LYS A 15 2.38 7.83 0.19
C LYS A 15 2.90 6.81 -0.82
N ILE A 16 3.73 5.85 -0.38
CA ILE A 16 4.23 4.78 -1.24
C ILE A 16 3.06 3.96 -1.78
N ARG A 17 2.13 3.54 -0.93
CA ARG A 17 0.95 2.75 -1.32
C ARG A 17 0.10 3.48 -2.35
N LYS A 18 -0.16 4.78 -2.14
CA LYS A 18 -0.89 5.63 -3.08
C LYS A 18 -0.16 5.69 -4.43
N THR A 19 1.14 6.02 -4.44
CA THR A 19 1.93 6.08 -5.67
C THR A 19 1.93 4.75 -6.42
N LEU A 20 2.06 3.62 -5.73
CA LEU A 20 2.02 2.30 -6.36
C LEU A 20 0.64 1.96 -6.95
N ASN A 21 -0.43 2.39 -6.29
CA ASN A 21 -1.78 2.24 -6.84
C ASN A 21 -1.95 3.09 -8.11
N ASP A 22 -1.51 4.35 -8.08
CA ASP A 22 -1.56 5.23 -9.25
C ASP A 22 -0.72 4.65 -10.41
N LEU A 23 0.49 4.15 -10.14
CA LEU A 23 1.36 3.51 -11.14
C LEU A 23 0.74 2.23 -11.70
N SER A 24 0.06 1.44 -10.88
CA SER A 24 -0.57 0.18 -11.35
C SER A 24 -1.75 0.38 -12.29
N GLN A 25 -2.30 1.59 -12.37
CA GLN A 25 -3.37 1.95 -13.30
C GLN A 25 -2.82 2.52 -14.62
N GLN A 26 -1.52 2.81 -14.70
CA GLN A 26 -0.91 3.33 -15.92
C GLN A 26 -0.71 2.21 -16.94
N THR A 27 -1.08 2.49 -18.18
CA THR A 27 -0.90 1.59 -19.31
C THR A 27 -0.23 2.36 -20.45
N GLY A 28 0.83 1.78 -21.03
CA GLY A 28 1.49 2.31 -22.22
C GLY A 28 0.81 1.84 -23.51
N HIS A 29 1.10 2.51 -24.61
CA HIS A 29 0.66 2.08 -25.95
C HIS A 29 1.49 0.90 -26.50
N GLY A 30 2.56 0.54 -25.81
CA GLY A 30 3.46 -0.55 -26.13
C GLY A 30 4.41 -0.79 -24.96
N THR A 31 5.53 -1.46 -25.20
CA THR A 31 6.55 -1.75 -24.18
C THR A 31 7.39 -0.51 -23.88
N GLU A 32 6.76 0.55 -23.37
CA GLU A 32 7.40 1.86 -23.15
C GLU A 32 7.46 2.28 -21.68
N LEU A 33 6.89 1.46 -20.78
CA LEU A 33 6.94 1.71 -19.36
C LEU A 33 8.08 0.90 -18.71
N ILE A 34 9.05 1.62 -18.18
CA ILE A 34 10.28 1.05 -17.62
C ILE A 34 10.16 0.89 -16.13
N THR A 35 10.47 -0.31 -15.66
CA THR A 35 10.60 -0.65 -14.23
C THR A 35 12.02 -1.10 -13.95
N VAL A 36 12.67 -0.47 -12.98
CA VAL A 36 14.01 -0.86 -12.52
C VAL A 36 14.00 -1.05 -11.00
N TYR A 37 14.33 -2.25 -10.54
CA TYR A 37 14.57 -2.55 -9.12
C TYR A 37 16.07 -2.76 -8.91
N ILE A 38 16.66 -1.99 -8.00
CA ILE A 38 18.08 -2.01 -7.70
C ILE A 38 18.26 -2.43 -6.25
N PRO A 39 18.73 -3.66 -5.96
CA PRO A 39 18.91 -4.13 -4.61
C PRO A 39 20.04 -3.41 -3.90
N LYS A 40 20.00 -3.43 -2.56
CA LYS A 40 21.08 -2.96 -1.70
C LYS A 40 22.43 -3.52 -2.14
N GLY A 41 23.43 -2.66 -2.21
CA GLY A 41 24.80 -3.04 -2.54
C GLY A 41 25.11 -3.20 -4.03
N LYS A 42 24.10 -3.26 -4.93
CA LYS A 42 24.36 -3.27 -6.36
C LYS A 42 24.95 -1.96 -6.82
N GLN A 43 26.02 -2.03 -7.62
CA GLN A 43 26.72 -0.85 -8.08
C GLN A 43 25.90 -0.10 -9.15
N LEU A 44 25.66 1.21 -8.93
CA LEU A 44 24.84 2.01 -9.85
C LEU A 44 25.47 2.14 -11.24
N HIS A 45 26.82 2.13 -11.35
CA HIS A 45 27.48 2.18 -12.65
C HIS A 45 27.22 0.93 -13.50
N GLU A 46 27.09 -0.25 -12.88
CA GLU A 46 26.73 -1.48 -13.60
C GLU A 46 25.30 -1.37 -14.15
N VAL A 47 24.35 -0.89 -13.31
CA VAL A 47 22.98 -0.66 -13.75
C VAL A 47 22.91 0.35 -14.90
N ILE A 48 23.66 1.46 -14.80
CA ILE A 48 23.73 2.48 -15.86
C ILE A 48 24.30 1.88 -17.13
N SER A 49 25.29 0.98 -17.07
CA SER A 49 25.83 0.30 -18.24
C SER A 49 24.80 -0.58 -18.93
N ILE A 50 24.05 -1.39 -18.16
CA ILE A 50 22.94 -2.20 -18.69
C ILE A 50 21.90 -1.30 -19.39
N LEU A 51 21.47 -0.21 -18.75
CA LEU A 51 20.47 0.68 -19.34
C LEU A 51 20.97 1.39 -20.62
N ARG A 52 22.27 1.64 -20.75
CA ARG A 52 22.86 2.19 -21.99
C ARG A 52 22.91 1.15 -23.10
N GLU A 53 23.21 -0.10 -22.79
CA GLU A 53 23.16 -1.21 -23.76
C GLU A 53 21.71 -1.35 -24.28
N GLU A 54 20.73 -1.37 -23.39
CA GLU A 54 19.31 -1.38 -23.77
C GLU A 54 18.91 -0.17 -24.63
N GLN A 55 19.41 1.02 -24.30
CA GLN A 55 19.17 2.21 -25.10
C GLN A 55 19.76 2.08 -26.52
N GLY A 56 20.93 1.45 -26.67
CA GLY A 56 21.54 1.16 -27.97
C GLY A 56 20.76 0.14 -28.80
N THR A 57 20.02 -0.77 -28.17
CA THR A 57 19.17 -1.75 -28.88
C THR A 57 17.78 -1.20 -29.23
N ALA A 58 17.38 -0.06 -28.65
CA ALA A 58 16.08 0.55 -28.89
C ALA A 58 15.85 0.95 -30.36
N ASP A 59 16.90 1.11 -31.17
CA ASP A 59 16.82 1.37 -32.62
C ASP A 59 16.10 0.23 -33.39
N ASN A 60 16.00 -0.97 -32.80
CA ASN A 60 15.26 -2.09 -33.38
C ASN A 60 13.73 -1.98 -33.18
N ILE A 61 13.25 -1.01 -32.40
CA ILE A 61 11.82 -0.80 -32.16
C ILE A 61 11.20 -0.20 -33.43
N LYS A 62 10.20 -0.90 -34.01
CA LYS A 62 9.58 -0.54 -35.29
C LYS A 62 8.76 0.75 -35.22
N SER A 63 8.09 1.00 -34.10
CA SER A 63 7.31 2.23 -33.87
C SER A 63 8.22 3.38 -33.47
N ASP A 64 8.27 4.43 -34.28
CA ASP A 64 9.09 5.63 -34.01
C ASP A 64 8.69 6.32 -32.70
N LEU A 65 7.39 6.37 -32.41
CA LEU A 65 6.86 6.95 -31.17
C LEU A 65 7.30 6.13 -29.95
N THR A 66 7.07 4.83 -29.99
CA THR A 66 7.49 3.91 -28.89
C THR A 66 9.01 3.96 -28.69
N ARG A 67 9.79 3.97 -29.79
CA ARG A 67 11.25 4.09 -29.72
C ARG A 67 11.66 5.38 -29.01
N THR A 68 11.09 6.51 -29.39
CA THR A 68 11.36 7.80 -28.76
C THR A 68 11.04 7.77 -27.28
N HIS A 69 9.86 7.27 -26.90
CA HIS A 69 9.45 7.14 -25.50
C HIS A 69 10.39 6.25 -24.67
N VAL A 70 10.83 5.13 -25.24
CA VAL A 70 11.78 4.21 -24.57
C VAL A 70 13.14 4.88 -24.38
N VAL A 71 13.69 5.49 -25.43
CA VAL A 71 15.00 6.17 -25.38
C VAL A 71 14.98 7.32 -24.38
N ASP A 72 13.94 8.14 -24.39
CA ASP A 72 13.79 9.26 -23.46
C ASP A 72 13.61 8.79 -22.02
N SER A 73 12.83 7.72 -21.81
CA SER A 73 12.63 7.11 -20.49
C SER A 73 13.91 6.52 -19.94
N LEU A 74 14.68 5.76 -20.75
CA LEU A 74 16.00 5.25 -20.37
C LEU A 74 16.97 6.36 -20.02
N SER A 75 17.04 7.41 -20.87
CA SER A 75 17.86 8.60 -20.61
C SER A 75 17.50 9.25 -19.28
N ARG A 76 16.22 9.37 -19.00
CA ARG A 76 15.70 9.92 -17.74
C ARG A 76 16.09 9.09 -16.53
N VAL A 77 15.94 7.77 -16.60
CA VAL A 77 16.37 6.85 -15.53
C VAL A 77 17.86 6.96 -15.28
N ILE A 78 18.69 6.93 -16.35
CA ILE A 78 20.14 7.08 -16.25
C ILE A 78 20.53 8.39 -15.57
N GLN A 79 19.88 9.51 -15.95
CA GLN A 79 20.12 10.81 -15.32
C GLN A 79 19.78 10.81 -13.83
N ARG A 80 18.66 10.18 -13.45
CA ARG A 80 18.25 10.05 -12.05
C ARG A 80 19.23 9.21 -11.23
N LEU A 81 19.67 8.07 -11.76
CA LEU A 81 20.65 7.22 -11.09
C LEU A 81 21.99 7.91 -10.84
N LYS A 82 22.41 8.81 -11.73
CA LYS A 82 23.64 9.60 -11.56
C LYS A 82 23.60 10.60 -10.40
N LEU A 83 22.42 10.93 -9.88
CA LEU A 83 22.28 11.80 -8.70
C LEU A 83 22.63 11.08 -7.40
N TYR A 84 22.65 9.77 -7.41
CA TYR A 84 22.99 8.95 -6.26
C TYR A 84 24.48 8.62 -6.23
N LYS A 85 25.15 8.88 -5.11
CA LYS A 85 26.56 8.48 -4.90
C LYS A 85 26.71 6.95 -4.73
N LYS A 86 25.73 6.31 -4.12
CA LYS A 86 25.63 4.86 -3.90
C LYS A 86 24.16 4.45 -3.86
N THR A 87 23.91 3.15 -4.04
CA THR A 87 22.57 2.59 -3.85
C THR A 87 22.09 2.80 -2.41
N PRO A 88 20.86 3.27 -2.20
CA PRO A 88 20.28 3.44 -0.86
C PRO A 88 20.26 2.15 -0.04
N GLU A 89 20.23 2.27 1.28
CA GLU A 89 20.32 1.13 2.21
C GLU A 89 19.24 0.07 2.02
N SER A 90 18.02 0.45 1.64
CA SER A 90 16.93 -0.49 1.33
C SER A 90 16.83 -0.85 -0.15
N GLY A 91 17.76 -0.34 -0.99
CA GLY A 91 17.65 -0.42 -2.44
C GLY A 91 16.90 0.78 -3.02
N LEU A 92 16.63 0.72 -4.33
CA LEU A 92 15.93 1.77 -5.07
C LEU A 92 15.03 1.13 -6.13
N ALA A 93 13.77 1.61 -6.22
CA ALA A 93 12.89 1.30 -7.33
C ALA A 93 12.68 2.56 -8.17
N VAL A 94 12.80 2.44 -9.49
CA VAL A 94 12.57 3.52 -10.44
C VAL A 94 11.56 3.06 -11.47
N PHE A 95 10.51 3.86 -11.64
CA PHE A 95 9.47 3.69 -12.65
C PHE A 95 9.54 4.90 -13.60
N CYS A 96 9.61 4.67 -14.89
CA CYS A 96 9.72 5.75 -15.86
C CYS A 96 9.03 5.38 -17.16
N GLY A 97 8.28 6.30 -17.73
CA GLY A 97 7.61 6.12 -19.01
C GLY A 97 6.91 7.38 -19.49
N ALA A 98 6.48 7.33 -20.74
CA ALA A 98 5.65 8.36 -21.34
C ALA A 98 4.22 8.18 -20.82
N LEU A 99 3.74 9.14 -20.05
CA LEU A 99 2.41 9.13 -19.44
C LEU A 99 1.61 10.34 -19.91
N PRO A 100 0.29 10.24 -20.04
CA PRO A 100 -0.57 11.37 -20.38
C PRO A 100 -0.35 12.54 -19.41
N ARG A 101 -0.41 13.76 -19.91
CA ARG A 101 -0.39 14.96 -19.06
C ARG A 101 -1.62 15.04 -18.18
N GLU A 102 -2.76 14.73 -18.79
CA GLU A 102 -4.09 14.69 -18.15
C GLU A 102 -4.75 13.36 -18.52
N GLU A 103 -5.62 12.85 -17.65
CA GLU A 103 -6.40 11.64 -17.94
C GLU A 103 -7.24 11.89 -19.21
N GLY A 104 -7.05 11.03 -20.23
CA GLY A 104 -7.76 11.13 -21.50
C GLY A 104 -7.21 12.17 -22.49
N GLY A 105 -5.97 12.66 -22.30
CA GLY A 105 -5.32 13.53 -23.26
C GLY A 105 -5.13 12.89 -24.64
N PRO A 106 -5.03 13.70 -25.71
CA PRO A 106 -4.87 13.17 -27.08
C PRO A 106 -3.53 12.41 -27.20
N PRO A 107 -3.47 11.36 -28.06
CA PRO A 107 -2.22 10.66 -28.39
C PRO A 107 -1.14 11.66 -28.86
N GLY A 108 0.10 11.51 -28.35
CA GLY A 108 1.23 12.41 -28.63
C GLY A 108 1.35 13.58 -27.64
N SER A 109 0.47 13.68 -26.63
CA SER A 109 0.58 14.65 -25.53
C SER A 109 1.29 14.10 -24.29
N GLU A 110 1.82 12.87 -24.38
CA GLU A 110 2.51 12.19 -23.30
C GLU A 110 3.78 12.93 -22.90
N THR A 111 4.11 12.83 -21.62
CA THR A 111 5.38 13.34 -21.08
C THR A 111 6.08 12.26 -20.31
N VAL A 112 7.40 12.16 -20.46
CA VAL A 112 8.21 11.21 -19.70
C VAL A 112 8.23 11.64 -18.23
N LYS A 113 7.66 10.80 -17.37
CA LYS A 113 7.63 10.98 -15.92
C LYS A 113 8.47 9.87 -15.27
N ALA A 114 9.22 10.24 -14.23
CA ALA A 114 10.02 9.28 -13.46
C ALA A 114 9.61 9.35 -11.99
N PHE A 115 9.43 8.19 -11.37
CA PHE A 115 9.07 8.01 -9.97
C PHE A 115 10.14 7.17 -9.29
N GLU A 116 10.67 7.68 -8.19
CA GLU A 116 11.70 7.02 -7.39
C GLU A 116 11.09 6.65 -6.04
N ILE A 117 11.19 5.37 -5.70
CA ILE A 117 10.63 4.84 -4.45
C ILE A 117 11.75 4.14 -3.69
N LEU A 118 11.97 4.58 -2.44
CA LEU A 118 12.79 3.85 -1.49
C LEU A 118 11.96 2.73 -0.88
N PRO A 119 12.31 1.46 -1.11
CA PRO A 119 11.55 0.33 -0.59
C PRO A 119 11.45 0.37 0.95
N PRO A 120 10.32 -0.06 1.53
CA PRO A 120 10.15 -0.10 2.98
C PRO A 120 10.95 -1.21 3.67
N LYS A 121 11.29 -2.26 2.93
CA LYS A 121 12.13 -3.39 3.36
C LYS A 121 13.27 -3.55 2.35
N ASP A 122 14.35 -4.25 2.72
CA ASP A 122 15.51 -4.47 1.85
C ASP A 122 15.10 -5.19 0.56
N LEU A 123 15.33 -4.54 -0.56
CA LEU A 123 15.14 -5.10 -1.88
C LEU A 123 16.26 -6.14 -2.16
N LYS A 124 15.88 -7.34 -2.55
CA LYS A 124 16.81 -8.46 -2.75
C LYS A 124 17.10 -8.74 -4.22
N THR A 125 16.24 -8.32 -5.13
CA THR A 125 16.29 -8.71 -6.53
C THR A 125 16.54 -7.50 -7.42
N PHE A 126 17.48 -7.66 -8.38
CA PHE A 126 17.60 -6.75 -9.51
C PHE A 126 16.57 -7.13 -10.56
N LEU A 127 15.86 -6.14 -11.08
CA LEU A 127 14.92 -6.29 -12.18
C LEU A 127 15.03 -5.08 -13.10
N TYR A 128 15.12 -5.32 -14.40
CA TYR A 128 14.84 -4.37 -15.45
C TYR A 128 13.76 -4.95 -16.34
N ARG A 129 12.71 -4.19 -16.57
CA ARG A 129 11.60 -4.53 -17.47
C ARG A 129 11.15 -3.30 -18.24
N CYS A 130 10.83 -3.52 -19.51
CA CYS A 130 10.20 -2.57 -20.40
C CYS A 130 8.91 -3.25 -20.90
N ASP A 131 7.75 -2.74 -20.52
CA ASP A 131 6.46 -3.40 -20.72
C ASP A 131 5.36 -2.34 -20.97
N ASP A 132 4.14 -2.79 -21.24
CA ASP A 132 2.94 -1.93 -21.37
C ASP A 132 2.39 -1.46 -20.02
N HIS A 133 2.91 -1.99 -18.91
CA HIS A 133 2.56 -1.65 -17.53
C HIS A 133 3.77 -1.61 -16.62
N PHE A 134 3.63 -0.94 -15.47
CA PHE A 134 4.67 -0.96 -14.44
C PHE A 134 4.58 -2.21 -13.56
N HIS A 135 5.69 -2.90 -13.36
CA HIS A 135 5.79 -4.05 -12.45
C HIS A 135 5.91 -3.59 -11.00
N VAL A 136 4.79 -3.28 -10.36
CA VAL A 136 4.73 -2.73 -8.99
C VAL A 136 4.59 -3.79 -7.90
N ASP A 137 4.34 -5.06 -8.26
CA ASP A 137 3.94 -6.14 -7.34
C ASP A 137 4.98 -6.39 -6.26
N ILE A 138 6.28 -6.33 -6.60
CA ILE A 138 7.36 -6.52 -5.62
C ILE A 138 7.24 -5.52 -4.45
N LEU A 139 6.96 -4.25 -4.73
CA LEU A 139 6.77 -3.24 -3.68
C LEU A 139 5.41 -3.37 -2.99
N LYS A 140 4.35 -3.75 -3.72
CA LYS A 140 3.03 -4.01 -3.13
C LYS A 140 3.11 -5.15 -2.12
N ASP A 141 3.84 -6.23 -2.44
CA ASP A 141 4.05 -7.36 -1.52
C ASP A 141 4.85 -6.94 -0.28
N MET A 142 5.84 -6.06 -0.42
CA MET A 142 6.58 -5.50 0.73
C MET A 142 5.72 -4.62 1.65
N LEU A 143 4.63 -4.05 1.12
CA LEU A 143 3.69 -3.21 1.86
C LEU A 143 2.52 -4.00 2.47
N LYS A 144 2.43 -5.29 2.19
CA LYS A 144 1.47 -6.14 2.89
C LYS A 144 1.86 -6.15 4.36
N ASP A 145 0.98 -5.59 5.17
CA ASP A 145 1.11 -5.71 6.62
C ASP A 145 0.70 -7.13 7.00
N ASP A 146 1.67 -7.90 7.49
CA ASP A 146 1.40 -9.22 8.09
C ASP A 146 0.79 -9.09 9.49
N ASN A 147 0.55 -7.85 9.95
CA ASN A 147 -0.06 -7.58 11.25
C ASN A 147 -1.56 -7.87 11.19
N LEU A 148 -1.95 -8.90 11.89
CA LEU A 148 -3.34 -9.19 12.20
C LEU A 148 -3.73 -8.44 13.48
N ILE A 149 -4.67 -7.50 13.38
CA ILE A 149 -5.17 -6.73 14.50
C ILE A 149 -6.59 -7.21 14.81
N GLY A 150 -6.76 -7.84 15.97
CA GLY A 150 -8.09 -8.14 16.51
C GLY A 150 -8.70 -6.89 17.16
N PHE A 151 -9.98 -6.67 16.96
CA PHE A 151 -10.74 -5.61 17.64
C PHE A 151 -12.08 -6.14 18.16
N LEU A 152 -12.53 -5.55 19.26
CA LEU A 152 -13.83 -5.77 19.85
C LEU A 152 -14.58 -4.44 19.92
N ALA A 153 -15.72 -4.37 19.24
CA ALA A 153 -16.70 -3.29 19.41
C ALA A 153 -17.79 -3.78 20.34
N ILE A 154 -18.06 -3.04 21.43
CA ILE A 154 -19.02 -3.48 22.46
C ILE A 154 -19.79 -2.29 22.99
N ASP A 155 -21.10 -2.47 23.15
CA ASP A 155 -21.99 -1.58 23.92
C ASP A 155 -22.93 -2.38 24.79
N ALA A 156 -23.96 -1.74 25.38
CA ALA A 156 -24.91 -2.40 26.27
C ALA A 156 -25.93 -3.30 25.53
N LYS A 157 -25.98 -3.28 24.20
CA LYS A 157 -26.92 -4.04 23.37
C LYS A 157 -26.23 -5.13 22.60
N ASP A 158 -25.10 -4.78 21.96
CA ASP A 158 -24.46 -5.65 20.99
C ASP A 158 -22.93 -5.67 21.20
N ALA A 159 -22.31 -6.74 20.78
CA ALA A 159 -20.85 -6.84 20.66
C ALA A 159 -20.47 -7.55 19.36
N GLY A 160 -19.37 -7.11 18.75
CA GLY A 160 -18.81 -7.72 17.55
C GLY A 160 -17.30 -7.82 17.63
N TRP A 161 -16.76 -8.96 17.22
CA TRP A 161 -15.34 -9.21 17.05
C TRP A 161 -15.00 -9.12 15.59
N GLY A 162 -13.89 -8.53 15.29
CA GLY A 162 -13.37 -8.45 13.94
C GLY A 162 -11.85 -8.52 13.92
N SER A 163 -11.32 -8.75 12.73
CA SER A 163 -9.91 -8.68 12.45
C SER A 163 -9.64 -7.69 11.32
N LEU A 164 -8.50 -7.02 11.40
CA LEU A 164 -7.96 -6.15 10.36
C LEU A 164 -6.65 -6.74 9.89
N HIS A 165 -6.58 -7.10 8.62
CA HIS A 165 -5.37 -7.57 7.96
C HIS A 165 -5.05 -6.65 6.78
N GLY A 166 -4.07 -5.77 6.96
CA GLY A 166 -3.79 -4.70 6.00
C GLY A 166 -4.92 -3.69 5.93
N ASP A 167 -5.68 -3.68 4.85
CA ASP A 167 -6.86 -2.84 4.59
C ASP A 167 -8.18 -3.63 4.61
N LYS A 168 -8.09 -4.95 4.82
CA LYS A 168 -9.25 -5.83 4.81
C LYS A 168 -9.78 -6.05 6.24
N ILE A 169 -11.05 -5.67 6.45
CA ILE A 169 -11.77 -5.95 7.69
C ILE A 169 -12.60 -7.22 7.50
N GLU A 170 -12.51 -8.12 8.47
CA GLU A 170 -13.31 -9.32 8.54
C GLU A 170 -14.08 -9.33 9.86
N VAL A 171 -15.41 -9.52 9.79
CA VAL A 171 -16.25 -9.71 10.98
C VAL A 171 -16.20 -11.18 11.35
N LEU A 172 -15.69 -11.47 12.56
CA LEU A 172 -15.51 -12.84 13.05
C LEU A 172 -16.77 -13.34 13.74
N LYS A 173 -17.39 -12.48 14.57
CA LYS A 173 -18.61 -12.84 15.32
C LYS A 173 -19.36 -11.59 15.76
N GLU A 174 -20.67 -11.73 15.87
CA GLU A 174 -21.55 -10.75 16.47
C GLU A 174 -22.48 -11.44 17.48
N THR A 175 -22.86 -10.72 18.54
CA THR A 175 -23.81 -11.21 19.55
C THR A 175 -24.56 -10.06 20.18
N SER A 176 -25.81 -10.30 20.56
CA SER A 176 -26.62 -9.30 21.29
C SER A 176 -26.68 -9.63 22.80
N SER A 177 -26.88 -8.59 23.60
CA SER A 177 -26.97 -8.71 25.06
C SER A 177 -28.28 -9.35 25.50
N GLY A 178 -29.37 -9.08 24.83
CA GLY A 178 -30.73 -9.38 25.27
C GLY A 178 -31.20 -8.53 26.48
N VAL A 179 -30.38 -7.55 26.92
CA VAL A 179 -30.68 -6.71 28.09
C VAL A 179 -31.73 -5.66 27.73
N ALA A 180 -32.79 -5.59 28.49
CA ALA A 180 -33.86 -4.63 28.30
C ALA A 180 -33.37 -3.18 28.37
N GLY A 181 -33.94 -2.31 27.53
CA GLY A 181 -33.64 -0.88 27.51
C GLY A 181 -33.92 -0.20 28.86
N LYS A 182 -33.38 1.02 29.04
CA LYS A 182 -33.64 1.78 30.26
C LYS A 182 -35.13 2.11 30.39
N HIS A 183 -35.78 1.66 31.45
CA HIS A 183 -37.14 2.12 31.85
C HIS A 183 -37.06 3.58 32.30
N ARG A 184 -37.82 4.47 31.63
CA ARG A 184 -37.84 5.90 31.95
C ARG A 184 -38.93 6.29 32.96
N GLN A 185 -39.85 5.36 33.29
CA GLN A 185 -40.93 5.66 34.28
C GLN A 185 -40.44 5.36 35.70
N GLY A 186 -40.55 6.36 36.57
CA GLY A 186 -40.26 6.21 38.01
C GLY A 186 -41.36 5.44 38.74
N GLY A 187 -41.03 4.83 39.88
CA GLY A 187 -41.96 4.12 40.74
C GLY A 187 -41.20 3.19 41.67
N GLN A 188 -41.89 2.58 42.64
CA GLN A 188 -41.30 1.69 43.64
C GLN A 188 -40.57 0.48 43.01
N SER A 189 -41.02 0.04 41.83
CA SER A 189 -40.39 -1.05 41.07
C SER A 189 -39.15 -0.63 40.26
N ALA A 190 -38.94 0.67 40.03
CA ALA A 190 -37.84 1.17 39.22
C ALA A 190 -36.44 0.73 39.71
N LYS A 191 -36.23 0.77 41.04
CA LYS A 191 -34.99 0.30 41.66
C LYS A 191 -34.75 -1.22 41.47
N ARG A 192 -35.83 -2.02 41.44
CA ARG A 192 -35.71 -3.48 41.19
C ARG A 192 -35.35 -3.74 39.74
N PHE A 193 -35.97 -3.07 38.79
CA PHE A 193 -35.65 -3.19 37.38
C PHE A 193 -34.23 -2.69 37.06
N GLN A 194 -33.78 -1.61 37.72
CA GLN A 194 -32.41 -1.16 37.60
C GLN A 194 -31.40 -2.21 38.06
N LYS A 195 -31.61 -2.81 39.28
CA LYS A 195 -30.74 -3.87 39.76
C LYS A 195 -30.71 -5.09 38.83
N LEU A 196 -31.88 -5.50 38.32
CA LEU A 196 -31.96 -6.64 37.40
C LEU A 196 -31.15 -6.35 36.11
N ARG A 197 -31.32 -5.19 35.56
CA ARG A 197 -30.57 -4.75 34.37
C ARG A 197 -29.07 -4.68 34.60
N GLU A 198 -28.63 -4.22 35.76
CA GLU A 198 -27.21 -4.22 36.15
C GLU A 198 -26.64 -5.64 36.23
N MET A 199 -27.39 -6.59 36.80
CA MET A 199 -27.02 -8.00 36.84
C MET A 199 -26.95 -8.59 35.40
N GLU A 200 -27.94 -8.37 34.58
CA GLU A 200 -27.98 -8.83 33.17
C GLU A 200 -26.79 -8.29 32.39
N LEU A 201 -26.44 -7.01 32.54
CA LEU A 201 -25.25 -6.40 31.92
C LEU A 201 -23.96 -7.06 32.42
N THR A 202 -23.87 -7.37 33.72
CA THR A 202 -22.70 -8.06 34.28
C THR A 202 -22.55 -9.45 33.67
N TYR A 203 -23.62 -10.22 33.55
CA TYR A 203 -23.58 -11.52 32.86
C TYR A 203 -23.21 -11.40 31.42
N TYR A 204 -23.77 -10.39 30.72
CA TYR A 204 -23.42 -10.12 29.33
C TYR A 204 -21.92 -9.82 29.15
N PHE A 205 -21.36 -8.90 29.94
CA PHE A 205 -19.94 -8.56 29.83
C PHE A 205 -19.02 -9.72 30.19
N ASN A 206 -19.39 -10.55 31.19
CA ASN A 206 -18.64 -11.75 31.51
C ASN A 206 -18.64 -12.75 30.34
N ARG A 207 -19.80 -12.97 29.72
CA ARG A 207 -19.91 -13.79 28.51
C ARG A 207 -19.04 -13.24 27.36
N ILE A 208 -19.02 -11.92 27.17
CA ILE A 208 -18.16 -11.30 26.16
C ILE A 208 -16.67 -11.53 26.47
N ALA A 209 -16.28 -11.38 27.74
CA ALA A 209 -14.90 -11.62 28.16
C ALA A 209 -14.45 -13.08 27.92
N GLU A 210 -15.36 -14.05 28.12
CA GLU A 210 -15.08 -15.47 27.84
C GLU A 210 -14.95 -15.70 26.32
N LEU A 211 -15.90 -15.21 25.55
CA LEU A 211 -15.87 -15.33 24.09
C LEU A 211 -14.62 -14.65 23.46
N THR A 212 -14.15 -13.55 24.03
CA THR A 212 -12.94 -12.86 23.53
C THR A 212 -11.66 -13.72 23.65
N ARG A 213 -11.66 -14.78 24.44
CA ARG A 213 -10.53 -15.72 24.52
C ARG A 213 -10.47 -16.70 23.35
N GLU A 214 -11.56 -16.83 22.60
CA GLU A 214 -11.67 -17.73 21.44
C GLU A 214 -11.21 -17.04 20.14
N TYR A 215 -11.17 -15.70 20.13
CA TYR A 215 -10.81 -14.83 19.00
C TYR A 215 -9.62 -13.93 19.34
#